data_d80cf39ecba80dc138621f9da32cda8e
#
_entry.id   d80cf39ecba80dc138621f9da32cda8e
#
_cell.length_a   1.000
_cell.length_b   1.000
_cell.length_c   1.000
_cell.angle_alpha   90.00
_cell.angle_beta   90.00
_cell.angle_gamma   90.00
#
_symmetry.space_group_name_H-M   'P 1'
#
loop_
_entity.id
_entity.type
_entity.pdbx_description
1 polymer ?
#
loop_
_entity_poly.entity_id
_entity_poly.type
_entity_poly.pdbx_seq_one_letter_code
_entity_poly.pdbx_strand_id
1 'polypeptide(L)'
;FGIMMDLQGQFLIAMPQLEDYFQNTVVYMCEHNEQGSMGLVINQPTDLSIAELYSKMNFMMKNDRAFSNELVLAGGPVHSERGFILHKKAEKEFEHSYKITDEMFLTTSADIVETFGSEDAPEKYLVALGCASWTAGQLEQEIADNAWLVAPASDTILFETIYEDRYPAANQLLGINPHNFVFSQVGHS
;
A
#
# COMPACT_ATOMS: atom_id res chain seq x y z
N PHE A 1 -28.27 -7.67 4.42
CA PHE A 1 -28.12 -6.79 3.64
C PHE A 1 -27.69 -5.51 3.96
N GLY A 2 -26.69 -5.14 4.40
CA GLY A 2 -26.10 -3.90 4.51
C GLY A 2 -25.42 -3.49 3.22
N ILE A 3 -25.26 -2.21 2.99
CA ILE A 3 -24.45 -1.70 1.90
C ILE A 3 -23.01 -2.06 2.22
N MET A 4 -22.37 -2.81 1.31
CA MET A 4 -20.96 -3.11 1.46
C MET A 4 -20.16 -1.80 1.37
N MET A 5 -19.25 -1.56 2.31
CA MET A 5 -18.35 -0.43 2.22
C MET A 5 -17.44 -0.60 1.03
N ASP A 6 -17.27 0.46 0.25
CA ASP A 6 -16.29 0.48 -0.82
C ASP A 6 -14.98 1.01 -0.26
N LEU A 7 -14.08 0.09 0.08
CA LEU A 7 -12.80 0.42 0.67
C LEU A 7 -11.68 0.50 -0.38
N GLN A 8 -11.98 0.13 -1.62
CA GLN A 8 -10.98 0.11 -2.68
C GLN A 8 -10.43 1.53 -2.93
N GLY A 9 -9.12 1.65 -2.95
CA GLY A 9 -8.48 2.94 -3.15
C GLY A 9 -8.39 3.82 -1.91
N GLN A 10 -8.69 3.27 -0.73
CA GLN A 10 -8.61 4.01 0.53
C GLN A 10 -7.50 3.48 1.42
N PHE A 11 -7.14 4.25 2.43
CA PHE A 11 -6.20 3.82 3.47
C PHE A 11 -6.92 3.14 4.62
N LEU A 12 -6.29 2.10 5.15
CA LEU A 12 -6.58 1.59 6.48
C LEU A 12 -5.44 1.98 7.40
N ILE A 13 -5.77 2.60 8.52
CA ILE A 13 -4.80 3.08 9.49
C ILE A 13 -4.95 2.22 10.74
N ALA A 14 -3.89 1.52 11.13
CA ALA A 14 -3.93 0.64 12.28
C ALA A 14 -4.13 1.45 13.57
N MET A 15 -5.06 1.00 14.41
CA MET A 15 -5.28 1.60 15.72
C MET A 15 -4.25 1.07 16.72
N PRO A 16 -3.96 1.82 17.79
CA PRO A 16 -2.89 1.44 18.74
C PRO A 16 -3.09 0.07 19.40
N GLN A 17 -4.33 -0.42 19.52
CA GLN A 17 -4.58 -1.73 20.10
C GLN A 17 -4.21 -2.89 19.19
N LEU A 18 -3.90 -2.63 17.92
CA LEU A 18 -3.48 -3.67 17.00
C LEU A 18 -2.00 -3.98 17.24
N GLU A 19 -1.71 -5.07 17.91
CA GLU A 19 -0.36 -5.41 18.40
C GLU A 19 0.33 -6.50 17.60
N ASP A 20 -0.23 -6.95 16.51
CA ASP A 20 0.33 -8.03 15.70
C ASP A 20 1.21 -7.46 14.57
N TYR A 21 1.33 -8.20 13.47
CA TYR A 21 2.10 -7.80 12.30
C TYR A 21 1.76 -6.39 11.83
N PHE A 22 0.51 -5.97 12.00
CA PHE A 22 0.02 -4.70 11.46
C PHE A 22 0.15 -3.53 12.42
N GLN A 23 0.85 -3.68 13.52
CA GLN A 23 1.07 -2.57 14.45
C GLN A 23 1.69 -1.37 13.73
N ASN A 24 1.08 -0.20 13.90
CA ASN A 24 1.55 1.07 13.34
C ASN A 24 1.69 1.05 11.82
N THR A 25 0.80 0.33 11.12
CA THR A 25 0.83 0.27 9.66
C THR A 25 -0.24 1.14 9.02
N VAL A 26 0.03 1.54 7.78
CA VAL A 26 -0.94 2.10 6.85
C VAL A 26 -1.04 1.12 5.69
N VAL A 27 -2.25 0.73 5.34
CA VAL A 27 -2.51 -0.19 4.23
C VAL A 27 -3.27 0.56 3.14
N TYR A 28 -2.83 0.41 1.89
CA TYR A 28 -3.60 0.88 0.75
C TYR A 28 -4.45 -0.26 0.23
N MET A 29 -5.76 -0.05 0.14
CA MET A 29 -6.70 -1.10 -0.26
C MET A 29 -6.78 -1.22 -1.77
N CYS A 30 -6.28 -2.32 -2.29
CA CYS A 30 -6.27 -2.60 -3.73
C CYS A 30 -7.56 -3.26 -4.22
N GLU A 31 -8.16 -4.12 -3.39
CA GLU A 31 -9.36 -4.85 -3.75
C GLU A 31 -10.22 -5.08 -2.53
N HIS A 32 -11.52 -4.89 -2.69
CA HIS A 32 -12.49 -5.14 -1.63
C HIS A 32 -13.82 -5.57 -2.25
N ASN A 33 -14.27 -6.76 -1.93
CA ASN A 33 -15.55 -7.30 -2.43
C ASN A 33 -16.11 -8.34 -1.47
N GLU A 34 -17.18 -8.99 -1.88
CA GLU A 34 -17.87 -10.00 -1.07
C GLU A 34 -17.03 -11.24 -0.79
N GLN A 35 -15.98 -11.47 -1.56
CA GLN A 35 -15.11 -12.63 -1.42
C GLN A 35 -13.92 -12.36 -0.51
N GLY A 36 -13.66 -11.11 -0.18
CA GLY A 36 -12.56 -10.72 0.69
C GLY A 36 -11.91 -9.42 0.27
N SER A 37 -10.76 -9.15 0.83
CA SER A 37 -10.04 -7.91 0.61
C SER A 37 -8.55 -8.17 0.49
N MET A 38 -7.86 -7.28 -0.23
CA MET A 38 -6.41 -7.33 -0.39
C MET A 38 -5.87 -5.91 -0.43
N GLY A 39 -4.76 -5.70 0.26
CA GLY A 39 -4.10 -4.40 0.30
C GLY A 39 -2.61 -4.53 0.47
N LEU A 40 -1.92 -3.39 0.41
CA LEU A 40 -0.48 -3.31 0.56
C LEU A 40 -0.13 -2.40 1.73
N VAL A 41 0.69 -2.90 2.64
CA VAL A 41 1.30 -2.05 3.68
C VAL A 41 2.29 -1.13 2.98
N ILE A 42 2.16 0.18 3.21
CA ILE A 42 2.95 1.18 2.47
C ILE A 42 4.05 1.83 3.29
N ASN A 43 4.19 1.49 4.57
CA ASN A 43 5.16 2.15 5.45
C ASN A 43 6.17 1.19 6.09
N GLN A 44 6.37 0.01 5.51
CA GLN A 44 7.34 -0.97 6.00
C GLN A 44 8.38 -1.25 4.91
N PRO A 45 9.49 -0.50 4.86
CA PRO A 45 10.52 -0.75 3.86
C PRO A 45 11.33 -2.01 4.20
N THR A 46 11.78 -2.70 3.16
CA THR A 46 12.79 -3.76 3.26
C THR A 46 14.17 -3.17 3.06
N ASP A 47 15.20 -4.00 3.15
CA ASP A 47 16.58 -3.58 2.84
C ASP A 47 16.88 -3.63 1.33
N LEU A 48 15.95 -4.10 0.53
CA LEU A 48 16.12 -4.27 -0.91
C LEU A 48 15.74 -2.97 -1.63
N SER A 49 16.66 -2.38 -2.39
CA SER A 49 16.35 -1.23 -3.24
C SER A 49 15.66 -1.68 -4.54
N ILE A 50 14.96 -0.75 -5.19
CA ILE A 50 14.34 -1.02 -6.49
C ILE A 50 15.42 -1.34 -7.53
N ALA A 51 16.56 -0.68 -7.48
CA ALA A 51 17.69 -0.97 -8.38
C ALA A 51 18.21 -2.40 -8.19
N GLU A 52 18.33 -2.86 -6.95
CA GLU A 52 18.73 -4.24 -6.65
C GLU A 52 17.70 -5.26 -7.14
N LEU A 53 16.42 -4.96 -6.99
CA LEU A 53 15.35 -5.81 -7.51
C LEU A 53 15.45 -5.94 -9.04
N TYR A 54 15.65 -4.83 -9.72
CA TYR A 54 15.81 -4.80 -11.17
C TYR A 54 16.99 -5.70 -11.60
N SER A 55 18.12 -5.57 -10.91
CA SER A 55 19.30 -6.41 -11.19
C SER A 55 19.05 -7.88 -10.93
N LYS A 56 18.34 -8.22 -9.85
CA LYS A 56 18.03 -9.60 -9.49
C LYS A 56 17.07 -10.27 -10.48
N MET A 57 16.28 -9.48 -11.20
CA MET A 57 15.38 -10.00 -12.22
C MET A 57 16.11 -10.21 -13.57
N ASN A 58 17.42 -10.02 -13.58
CA ASN A 58 18.27 -10.22 -14.77
C ASN A 58 17.94 -9.29 -15.94
N PHE A 59 17.35 -8.13 -15.67
CA PHE A 59 17.18 -7.12 -16.70
C PHE A 59 18.52 -6.43 -16.93
N MET A 60 18.87 -6.22 -18.20
CA MET A 60 20.08 -5.50 -18.55
C MET A 60 19.88 -4.01 -18.27
N MET A 61 20.68 -3.47 -17.35
CA MET A 61 20.70 -2.03 -17.11
C MET A 61 21.24 -1.33 -18.34
N LYS A 62 20.43 -0.47 -18.93
CA LYS A 62 20.87 0.44 -19.98
C LYS A 62 21.57 1.62 -19.32
N ASN A 63 22.68 2.07 -19.94
CA ASN A 63 23.68 2.94 -19.32
C ASN A 63 23.19 4.27 -18.74
N ASP A 64 22.02 4.75 -19.09
CA ASP A 64 21.55 6.07 -18.67
C ASP A 64 20.29 6.04 -17.80
N ARG A 65 19.92 4.87 -17.27
CA ARG A 65 18.73 4.77 -16.43
C ARG A 65 19.04 5.24 -15.03
N ALA A 66 18.34 6.30 -14.63
CA ALA A 66 18.33 6.72 -13.23
C ALA A 66 17.28 5.92 -12.50
N PHE A 67 17.69 5.19 -11.46
CA PHE A 67 16.77 4.53 -10.56
C PHE A 67 16.57 5.37 -9.32
N SER A 68 15.37 5.37 -8.79
CA SER A 68 15.11 5.88 -7.47
C SER A 68 15.89 5.02 -6.46
N ASN A 69 16.45 5.66 -5.43
CA ASN A 69 17.06 4.96 -4.31
C ASN A 69 16.01 4.38 -3.35
N GLU A 70 14.76 4.39 -3.76
CA GLU A 70 13.67 3.90 -2.93
C GLU A 70 13.80 2.40 -2.67
N LEU A 71 13.27 2.00 -1.52
CA LEU A 71 13.30 0.62 -1.08
C LEU A 71 12.01 -0.09 -1.49
N VAL A 72 12.14 -1.40 -1.73
CA VAL A 72 10.99 -2.26 -1.90
C VAL A 72 10.29 -2.38 -0.55
N LEU A 73 8.97 -2.28 -0.55
CA LEU A 73 8.17 -2.37 0.66
C LEU A 73 7.85 -3.84 0.99
N ALA A 74 7.75 -4.15 2.28
CA ALA A 74 7.13 -5.38 2.76
C ALA A 74 5.62 -5.11 2.80
N GLY A 75 4.90 -5.54 1.77
CA GLY A 75 3.49 -5.19 1.59
C GLY A 75 2.53 -6.00 2.45
N GLY A 76 3.00 -7.06 3.10
CA GLY A 76 2.18 -7.87 3.99
C GLY A 76 2.69 -9.29 4.12
N PRO A 77 2.05 -10.10 4.96
CA PRO A 77 2.52 -11.44 5.28
C PRO A 77 2.15 -12.52 4.27
N VAL A 78 1.28 -12.21 3.31
CA VAL A 78 0.78 -13.18 2.32
C VAL A 78 1.57 -13.04 1.03
N HIS A 79 1.91 -14.16 0.38
CA HIS A 79 2.67 -14.19 -0.88
C HIS A 79 3.94 -13.34 -0.83
N SER A 80 4.76 -13.54 0.20
CA SER A 80 5.88 -12.65 0.53
C SER A 80 6.98 -12.57 -0.53
N GLU A 81 7.07 -13.53 -1.45
CA GLU A 81 8.00 -13.50 -2.56
C GLU A 81 7.41 -12.91 -3.85
N ARG A 82 6.13 -12.57 -3.84
CA ARG A 82 5.45 -12.04 -5.02
C ARG A 82 5.52 -10.53 -5.06
N GLY A 83 5.82 -9.97 -6.25
CA GLY A 83 5.87 -8.53 -6.46
C GLY A 83 4.51 -7.92 -6.76
N PHE A 84 4.25 -6.79 -6.15
CA PHE A 84 3.05 -5.97 -6.37
C PHE A 84 3.49 -4.55 -6.62
N ILE A 85 3.13 -3.99 -7.76
CA ILE A 85 3.50 -2.62 -8.10
C ILE A 85 2.23 -1.76 -8.13
N LEU A 86 2.17 -0.81 -7.21
CA LEU A 86 1.10 0.18 -7.13
C LEU A 86 1.55 1.41 -7.90
N HIS A 87 0.78 1.86 -8.88
CA HIS A 87 1.27 2.94 -9.74
C HIS A 87 0.15 3.80 -10.31
N LYS A 88 0.54 4.99 -10.72
CA LYS A 88 -0.34 5.89 -11.47
C LYS A 88 -0.51 5.38 -12.90
N LYS A 89 -1.43 5.99 -13.61
CA LYS A 89 -1.69 5.65 -15.00
C LYS A 89 -0.42 5.72 -15.84
N ALA A 90 -0.20 4.69 -16.66
CA ALA A 90 0.90 4.63 -17.60
C ALA A 90 0.35 4.55 -19.02
N GLU A 91 1.11 5.03 -20.00
CA GLU A 91 0.71 4.92 -21.39
C GLU A 91 0.83 3.48 -21.90
N LYS A 92 1.80 2.74 -21.37
CA LYS A 92 2.01 1.35 -21.75
C LYS A 92 1.06 0.44 -20.97
N GLU A 93 0.52 -0.57 -21.64
CA GLU A 93 -0.27 -1.60 -20.99
C GLU A 93 0.64 -2.71 -20.51
N PHE A 94 0.36 -3.24 -19.32
CA PHE A 94 1.11 -4.35 -18.74
C PHE A 94 0.27 -5.63 -18.73
N GLU A 95 0.93 -6.77 -18.78
CA GLU A 95 0.27 -8.05 -18.94
C GLU A 95 -0.76 -8.36 -17.86
N HIS A 96 -0.41 -8.09 -16.59
CA HIS A 96 -1.30 -8.32 -15.46
C HIS A 96 -1.45 -7.02 -14.67
N SER A 97 -2.36 -6.19 -15.12
CA SER A 97 -2.62 -4.89 -14.52
C SER A 97 -4.10 -4.75 -14.18
N TYR A 98 -4.40 -4.26 -13.01
CA TYR A 98 -5.74 -4.12 -12.46
C TYR A 98 -6.00 -2.68 -12.09
N LYS A 99 -7.14 -2.16 -12.52
CA LYS A 99 -7.56 -0.80 -12.17
C LYS A 99 -8.15 -0.81 -10.76
N ILE A 100 -7.58 0.01 -9.87
CA ILE A 100 -8.11 0.19 -8.51
C ILE A 100 -9.07 1.37 -8.49
N THR A 101 -8.62 2.52 -8.99
CA THR A 101 -9.42 3.72 -9.21
C THR A 101 -9.11 4.24 -10.60
N ASP A 102 -9.73 5.34 -11.02
CA ASP A 102 -9.43 5.92 -12.33
C ASP A 102 -7.95 6.33 -12.47
N GLU A 103 -7.27 6.60 -11.35
CA GLU A 103 -5.90 7.08 -11.34
C GLU A 103 -4.87 6.08 -10.83
N MET A 104 -5.32 4.98 -10.20
CA MET A 104 -4.41 4.03 -9.55
C MET A 104 -4.61 2.62 -10.05
N PHE A 105 -3.48 1.94 -10.27
CA PHE A 105 -3.43 0.60 -10.84
C PHE A 105 -2.51 -0.29 -10.00
N LEU A 106 -2.79 -1.58 -10.02
CA LEU A 106 -1.92 -2.59 -9.42
C LEU A 106 -1.45 -3.51 -10.55
N THR A 107 -0.15 -3.66 -10.71
CA THR A 107 0.44 -4.56 -11.69
C THR A 107 1.26 -5.64 -10.98
N THR A 108 1.08 -6.89 -11.41
CA THR A 108 1.77 -8.04 -10.81
C THR A 108 2.69 -8.75 -11.79
N SER A 109 2.77 -8.27 -13.03
CA SER A 109 3.66 -8.86 -14.05
C SER A 109 5.01 -8.14 -14.10
N ALA A 110 6.06 -8.89 -14.44
CA ALA A 110 7.43 -8.38 -14.44
C ALA A 110 7.70 -7.31 -15.50
N ASP A 111 6.88 -7.23 -16.53
CA ASP A 111 7.07 -6.28 -17.63
C ASP A 111 7.08 -4.80 -17.17
N ILE A 112 6.40 -4.49 -16.08
CA ILE A 112 6.45 -3.12 -15.53
C ILE A 112 7.84 -2.81 -14.94
N VAL A 113 8.46 -3.77 -14.27
CA VAL A 113 9.78 -3.59 -13.67
C VAL A 113 10.81 -3.30 -14.76
N GLU A 114 10.70 -3.94 -15.90
CA GLU A 114 11.58 -3.71 -17.04
C GLU A 114 11.54 -2.26 -17.52
N THR A 115 10.44 -1.55 -17.33
CA THR A 115 10.31 -0.15 -17.77
C THR A 115 10.98 0.85 -16.81
N PHE A 116 11.33 0.43 -15.60
CA PHE A 116 11.85 1.37 -14.60
C PHE A 116 13.09 2.10 -15.11
N GLY A 117 13.14 3.41 -14.88
CA GLY A 117 14.21 4.26 -15.38
C GLY A 117 14.06 4.66 -16.84
N SER A 118 12.97 4.28 -17.50
CA SER A 118 12.70 4.64 -18.90
C SER A 118 11.44 5.51 -19.00
N GLU A 119 11.18 6.02 -20.19
CA GLU A 119 9.99 6.83 -20.47
C GLU A 119 8.69 6.02 -20.36
N ASP A 120 8.76 4.70 -20.48
CA ASP A 120 7.59 3.82 -20.40
C ASP A 120 7.15 3.55 -18.96
N ALA A 121 7.98 3.89 -17.98
CA ALA A 121 7.64 3.68 -16.58
C ALA A 121 6.50 4.61 -16.15
N PRO A 122 5.62 4.15 -15.23
CA PRO A 122 4.67 5.07 -14.61
C PRO A 122 5.41 6.21 -13.93
N GLU A 123 4.82 7.40 -13.94
CA GLU A 123 5.43 8.57 -13.31
C GLU A 123 5.63 8.38 -11.81
N LYS A 124 4.66 7.74 -11.16
CA LYS A 124 4.70 7.48 -9.72
C LYS A 124 4.37 6.02 -9.48
N TYR A 125 5.19 5.35 -8.68
CA TYR A 125 4.96 3.96 -8.34
C TYR A 125 5.59 3.57 -7.01
N LEU A 126 5.04 2.51 -6.40
CA LEU A 126 5.60 1.82 -5.24
C LEU A 126 5.76 0.36 -5.59
N VAL A 127 6.83 -0.25 -5.12
CA VAL A 127 7.08 -1.68 -5.29
C VAL A 127 6.99 -2.36 -3.95
N ALA A 128 6.21 -3.43 -3.86
CA ALA A 128 6.05 -4.20 -2.64
C ALA A 128 6.26 -5.68 -2.91
N LEU A 129 6.77 -6.39 -1.91
CA LEU A 129 6.78 -7.85 -1.86
C LEU A 129 5.78 -8.27 -0.81
N GLY A 130 4.87 -9.18 -1.19
CA GLY A 130 3.81 -9.61 -0.30
C GLY A 130 2.64 -8.64 -0.25
N CYS A 131 1.56 -9.10 0.35
CA CYS A 131 0.35 -8.31 0.51
C CYS A 131 -0.38 -8.69 1.81
N ALA A 132 -1.35 -7.87 2.20
CA ALA A 132 -2.29 -8.17 3.27
C ALA A 132 -3.56 -8.71 2.65
N SER A 133 -4.18 -9.68 3.29
CA SER A 133 -5.38 -10.32 2.78
C SER A 133 -6.37 -10.58 3.91
N TRP A 134 -7.64 -10.36 3.65
CA TRP A 134 -8.73 -10.60 4.58
C TRP A 134 -9.75 -11.50 3.90
N THR A 135 -10.28 -12.48 4.65
CA THR A 135 -11.38 -13.32 4.18
C THR A 135 -12.68 -12.51 4.12
N ALA A 136 -13.70 -13.07 3.47
CA ALA A 136 -14.99 -12.40 3.33
C ALA A 136 -15.52 -11.97 4.71
N GLY A 137 -15.84 -10.69 4.87
CA GLY A 137 -16.38 -10.14 6.12
C GLY A 137 -15.37 -9.87 7.22
N GLN A 138 -14.15 -10.38 7.11
CA GLN A 138 -13.14 -10.20 8.16
C GLN A 138 -12.76 -8.75 8.38
N LEU A 139 -12.48 -8.03 7.30
CA LEU A 139 -12.07 -6.63 7.41
C LEU A 139 -13.19 -5.77 7.98
N GLU A 140 -14.42 -5.99 7.53
CA GLU A 140 -15.57 -5.26 8.05
C GLU A 140 -15.71 -5.45 9.55
N GLN A 141 -15.48 -6.66 10.03
CA GLN A 141 -15.53 -6.94 11.47
C GLN A 141 -14.41 -6.23 12.22
N GLU A 142 -13.20 -6.23 11.65
CA GLU A 142 -12.06 -5.54 12.27
C GLU A 142 -12.29 -4.03 12.34
N ILE A 143 -12.90 -3.45 11.30
CA ILE A 143 -13.26 -2.03 11.32
C ILE A 143 -14.33 -1.78 12.40
N ALA A 144 -15.35 -2.63 12.48
CA ALA A 144 -16.38 -2.51 13.50
C ALA A 144 -15.81 -2.61 14.92
N ASP A 145 -14.75 -3.39 15.09
CA ASP A 145 -14.05 -3.55 16.36
C ASP A 145 -13.01 -2.45 16.62
N ASN A 146 -12.94 -1.45 15.76
CA ASN A 146 -12.01 -0.32 15.86
C ASN A 146 -10.53 -0.71 15.76
N ALA A 147 -10.22 -1.82 15.07
CA ALA A 147 -8.83 -2.19 14.79
C ALA A 147 -8.22 -1.31 13.69
N TRP A 148 -9.05 -0.83 12.78
CA TRP A 148 -8.64 0.01 11.65
C TRP A 148 -9.53 1.24 11.54
N LEU A 149 -8.93 2.38 11.20
CA LEU A 149 -9.66 3.57 10.73
C LEU A 149 -9.51 3.68 9.23
N VAL A 150 -10.55 4.10 8.56
CA VAL A 150 -10.58 4.28 7.12
C VAL A 150 -10.40 5.76 6.78
N ALA A 151 -9.53 6.06 5.83
CA ALA A 151 -9.32 7.42 5.34
C ALA A 151 -9.15 7.42 3.83
N PRO A 152 -9.52 8.51 3.14
CA PRO A 152 -9.20 8.64 1.72
C PRO A 152 -7.68 8.57 1.52
N ALA A 153 -7.24 7.87 0.47
CA ALA A 153 -5.82 7.79 0.16
C ALA A 153 -5.28 9.15 -0.27
N SER A 154 -4.01 9.39 0.03
CA SER A 154 -3.29 10.61 -0.32
C SER A 154 -2.09 10.27 -1.18
N ASP A 155 -2.01 10.87 -2.37
CA ASP A 155 -0.84 10.70 -3.26
C ASP A 155 0.43 11.21 -2.61
N THR A 156 0.36 12.28 -1.85
CA THR A 156 1.51 12.82 -1.12
C THR A 156 2.06 11.79 -0.13
N ILE A 157 1.19 11.12 0.60
CA ILE A 157 1.61 10.09 1.56
C ILE A 157 2.18 8.88 0.83
N LEU A 158 1.55 8.46 -0.26
CA LEU A 158 2.01 7.31 -1.03
C LEU A 158 3.38 7.54 -1.68
N PHE A 159 3.59 8.70 -2.31
CA PHE A 159 4.71 8.87 -3.23
C PHE A 159 5.74 9.92 -2.81
N GLU A 160 5.42 10.80 -1.85
CA GLU A 160 6.29 11.91 -1.48
C GLU A 160 6.70 11.92 -0.01
N THR A 161 6.09 11.09 0.83
CA THR A 161 6.36 11.05 2.27
C THR A 161 7.32 9.90 2.57
N ILE A 162 8.35 10.15 3.37
CA ILE A 162 9.28 9.09 3.77
C ILE A 162 8.57 8.04 4.62
N TYR A 163 9.09 6.82 4.62
CA TYR A 163 8.40 5.66 5.17
C TYR A 163 7.94 5.84 6.62
N GLU A 164 8.82 6.32 7.47
CA GLU A 164 8.54 6.49 8.90
C GLU A 164 7.54 7.61 9.20
N ASP A 165 7.33 8.53 8.27
CA ASP A 165 6.37 9.63 8.43
C ASP A 165 4.99 9.31 7.87
N ARG A 166 4.83 8.19 7.17
CA ARG A 166 3.56 7.84 6.54
C ARG A 166 2.45 7.55 7.54
N TYR A 167 2.78 6.85 8.61
CA TYR A 167 1.76 6.55 9.63
C TYR A 167 1.28 7.80 10.35
N PRO A 168 2.14 8.67 10.90
CA PRO A 168 1.65 9.90 11.50
C PRO A 168 0.96 10.83 10.49
N ALA A 169 1.42 10.89 9.24
CA ALA A 169 0.76 11.70 8.22
C ALA A 169 -0.64 11.18 7.91
N ALA A 170 -0.82 9.86 7.84
CA ALA A 170 -2.14 9.27 7.62
C ALA A 170 -3.09 9.57 8.78
N ASN A 171 -2.60 9.54 10.01
CA ASN A 171 -3.41 9.91 11.18
C ASN A 171 -3.88 11.36 11.10
N GLN A 172 -3.07 12.26 10.57
CA GLN A 172 -3.44 13.65 10.41
C GLN A 172 -4.58 13.86 9.41
N LEU A 173 -4.74 12.97 8.44
CA LEU A 173 -5.86 13.03 7.50
C LEU A 173 -7.21 12.95 8.22
N LEU A 174 -7.24 12.27 9.35
CA LEU A 174 -8.45 12.10 10.14
C LEU A 174 -8.60 13.18 11.20
N GLY A 175 -7.58 14.05 11.37
CA GLY A 175 -7.54 14.99 12.48
C GLY A 175 -7.37 14.28 13.82
N ILE A 176 -6.89 13.02 13.81
CA ILE A 176 -6.77 12.19 15.00
C ILE A 176 -5.34 11.70 15.15
N ASN A 177 -4.83 11.78 16.39
CA ASN A 177 -3.64 11.03 16.78
C ASN A 177 -4.13 9.80 17.53
N PRO A 178 -3.82 8.56 17.10
CA PRO A 178 -4.32 7.34 17.75
C PRO A 178 -4.01 7.26 19.23
N HIS A 179 -2.86 7.76 19.68
CA HIS A 179 -2.51 7.77 21.10
C HIS A 179 -3.39 8.76 21.87
N ASN A 180 -3.69 9.91 21.30
CA ASN A 180 -4.60 10.87 21.90
C ASN A 180 -6.03 10.36 21.90
N PHE A 181 -6.42 9.58 20.91
CA PHE A 181 -7.73 8.97 20.87
C PHE A 181 -7.97 8.05 22.07
N VAL A 182 -6.98 7.25 22.43
CA VAL A 182 -7.08 6.38 23.62
C VAL A 182 -7.26 7.21 24.87
N PHE A 183 -6.48 8.29 25.04
CA PHE A 183 -6.64 9.19 26.18
C PHE A 183 -8.02 9.87 26.21
N SER A 184 -8.48 10.32 25.06
CA SER A 184 -9.79 10.97 24.96
C SER A 184 -10.92 10.08 25.41
N GLN A 185 -10.88 8.80 25.05
CA GLN A 185 -11.88 7.83 25.48
C GLN A 185 -11.85 7.63 27.00
N VAL A 186 -10.66 7.53 27.57
CA VAL A 186 -10.50 7.41 29.02
C VAL A 186 -10.99 8.67 29.71
N GLY A 187 -10.71 9.83 29.15
CA GLY A 187 -11.09 11.11 29.72
C GLY A 187 -12.59 11.43 29.68
N HIS A 188 -13.35 10.69 28.89
CA HIS A 188 -14.78 10.90 28.72
C HIS A 188 -15.65 9.88 29.47
N SER A 189 -15.04 9.04 30.20
CA SER A 189 -15.78 8.03 30.96
C SER A 189 -16.67 8.59 32.06
#